data_ae887943affa08642368e2f4b403bd6e
#
_entry.id   ae887943affa08642368e2f4b403bd6e
#
_cell.length_a   1.000
_cell.length_b   1.000
_cell.length_c   1.000
_cell.angle_alpha   90.00
_cell.angle_beta   90.00
_cell.angle_gamma   90.00
#
_symmetry.space_group_name_H-M   'P 1'
#
loop_
_entity.id
_entity.type
_entity.pdbx_description
1 polymer ?
#
loop_
_entity_poly.entity_id
_entity_poly.type
_entity_poly.pdbx_seq_one_letter_code
_entity_poly.pdbx_strand_id
1 'polypeptide(L)'
;IPEFPHSIVVDMASLLVVDKFIYTARHSNDNGHVKDYELSFSKDGKNWESTVKGTFSNLTSAQTITLETPVTARYFKFVPLSEMHGRKWASAAELNVSSGASQRQIVVSVDSDADNSMKLAADGNINTYWHTVHNQFYIAPYPHEIHLSLSKEATIKGIRYTPRQDSEEGRIASYEVYASKDGKNWGQPITYGTFHIGTATQTIEFTPCRARYVKLSGLSAHDKGKKAAIAELEIILEE
;
A
#
# COMPACT_ATOMS: atom_id res chain seq x y z
N ILE A 1 24.23 19.59 19.72
CA ILE A 1 22.87 19.15 19.32
C ILE A 1 22.59 19.83 17.99
N PRO A 2 22.19 19.06 16.97
CA PRO A 2 21.83 19.61 15.68
C PRO A 2 20.68 20.63 15.80
N GLU A 3 20.67 21.64 14.94
CA GLU A 3 19.56 22.56 14.80
C GLU A 3 18.38 21.92 14.07
N PHE A 4 17.17 22.48 14.20
CA PHE A 4 16.06 22.10 13.35
C PHE A 4 16.36 22.41 11.86
N PRO A 5 15.74 21.65 10.91
CA PRO A 5 14.72 20.63 11.12
C PRO A 5 15.29 19.24 11.48
N HIS A 6 14.55 18.50 12.29
CA HIS A 6 14.75 17.06 12.47
C HIS A 6 13.81 16.30 11.55
N SER A 7 14.06 15.02 11.32
CA SER A 7 13.13 14.21 10.53
C SER A 7 13.11 12.75 10.99
N ILE A 8 11.93 12.16 10.87
CA ILE A 8 11.74 10.71 11.02
C ILE A 8 10.94 10.20 9.82
N VAL A 9 11.37 9.09 9.26
CA VAL A 9 10.66 8.35 8.21
C VAL A 9 10.16 7.05 8.82
N VAL A 10 8.89 6.79 8.63
CA VAL A 10 8.23 5.56 9.11
C VAL A 10 7.75 4.75 7.92
N ASP A 11 8.13 3.48 7.86
CA ASP A 11 7.60 2.48 6.96
C ASP A 11 6.37 1.82 7.62
N MET A 12 5.21 2.01 7.03
CA MET A 12 3.95 1.43 7.50
C MET A 12 3.78 -0.03 7.08
N ALA A 13 4.80 -0.62 6.45
CA ALA A 13 4.89 -1.99 5.98
C ALA A 13 3.89 -2.38 4.86
N SER A 14 2.99 -1.49 4.46
CA SER A 14 2.05 -1.71 3.35
C SER A 14 1.49 -0.38 2.86
N LEU A 15 0.97 -0.36 1.63
CA LEU A 15 0.19 0.77 1.12
C LEU A 15 -1.08 0.95 1.96
N LEU A 16 -1.27 2.17 2.45
CA LEU A 16 -2.47 2.60 3.17
C LEU A 16 -3.01 3.84 2.49
N VAL A 17 -4.32 4.00 2.45
CA VAL A 17 -4.89 5.31 2.16
C VAL A 17 -5.02 6.04 3.48
N VAL A 18 -4.17 7.00 3.71
CA VAL A 18 -4.07 7.79 4.94
C VAL A 18 -4.97 9.02 4.80
N ASP A 19 -5.88 9.23 5.74
CA ASP A 19 -6.71 10.42 5.84
C ASP A 19 -6.39 11.28 7.07
N LYS A 20 -5.70 10.68 8.06
CA LYS A 20 -5.31 11.37 9.28
C LYS A 20 -3.91 10.99 9.71
N PHE A 21 -3.19 11.96 10.24
CA PHE A 21 -1.97 11.76 10.99
C PHE A 21 -2.21 12.17 12.45
N ILE A 22 -1.66 11.42 13.39
CA ILE A 22 -1.87 11.63 14.82
C ILE A 22 -0.51 11.74 15.49
N TYR A 23 -0.27 12.89 16.11
CA TYR A 23 0.88 13.16 16.94
C TYR A 23 0.48 13.15 18.40
N THR A 24 1.18 12.38 19.23
CA THR A 24 1.07 12.42 20.70
C THR A 24 2.38 12.91 21.27
N ALA A 25 2.34 14.03 21.95
CA ALA A 25 3.52 14.59 22.60
C ALA A 25 3.93 13.75 23.81
N ARG A 26 5.19 13.88 24.22
CA ARG A 26 5.72 13.22 25.41
C ARG A 26 4.91 13.60 26.65
N HIS A 27 4.58 12.61 27.48
CA HIS A 27 3.70 12.82 28.64
C HIS A 27 4.44 13.28 29.92
N SER A 28 5.72 12.95 30.06
CA SER A 28 6.45 13.20 31.32
C SER A 28 6.77 14.65 31.61
N ASN A 29 6.90 15.47 30.56
CA ASN A 29 7.10 16.91 30.59
C ASN A 29 6.97 17.48 29.18
N ASP A 30 6.99 18.81 29.03
CA ASP A 30 6.85 19.51 27.74
C ASP A 30 8.15 19.61 26.94
N ASN A 31 9.19 18.89 27.35
CA ASN A 31 10.51 18.96 26.75
C ASN A 31 10.52 18.26 25.37
N GLY A 32 10.72 19.05 24.32
CA GLY A 32 10.73 18.58 22.95
C GLY A 32 9.33 18.49 22.30
N HIS A 33 8.29 19.08 22.89
CA HIS A 33 6.99 19.17 22.23
C HIS A 33 7.11 19.92 20.92
N VAL A 34 6.75 19.25 19.83
CA VAL A 34 6.80 19.84 18.49
C VAL A 34 5.78 20.97 18.37
N LYS A 35 6.23 22.11 17.85
CA LYS A 35 5.37 23.24 17.52
C LYS A 35 5.02 23.22 16.05
N ASP A 36 5.95 23.65 15.21
CA ASP A 36 5.72 23.68 13.76
C ASP A 36 6.25 22.41 13.11
N TYR A 37 5.52 21.92 12.13
CA TYR A 37 5.86 20.67 11.47
C TYR A 37 5.58 20.69 9.97
N GLU A 38 6.21 19.75 9.29
CA GLU A 38 5.94 19.36 7.91
C GLU A 38 5.75 17.85 7.85
N LEU A 39 4.74 17.38 7.10
CA LEU A 39 4.39 15.98 6.92
C LEU A 39 4.31 15.69 5.43
N SER A 40 5.00 14.66 4.98
CA SER A 40 4.99 14.19 3.59
C SER A 40 4.75 12.70 3.53
N PHE A 41 4.20 12.24 2.41
CA PHE A 41 3.86 10.86 2.18
C PHE A 41 4.57 10.33 0.93
N SER A 42 4.84 9.01 0.90
CA SER A 42 5.48 8.35 -0.22
C SER A 42 5.02 6.91 -0.37
N LYS A 43 4.95 6.42 -1.60
CA LYS A 43 4.71 5.01 -1.89
C LYS A 43 5.98 4.17 -1.82
N ASP A 44 7.12 4.74 -2.18
CA ASP A 44 8.39 4.05 -2.39
C ASP A 44 9.53 4.46 -1.43
N GLY A 45 9.26 5.43 -0.54
CA GLY A 45 10.25 6.01 0.37
C GLY A 45 11.29 6.93 -0.29
N LYS A 46 11.18 7.19 -1.58
CA LYS A 46 12.10 8.01 -2.38
C LYS A 46 11.42 9.27 -2.93
N ASN A 47 10.27 9.09 -3.55
CA ASN A 47 9.46 10.16 -4.10
C ASN A 47 8.42 10.59 -3.08
N TRP A 48 8.51 11.83 -2.60
CA TRP A 48 7.68 12.39 -1.55
C TRP A 48 6.67 13.36 -2.13
N GLU A 49 5.40 13.11 -1.84
CA GLU A 49 4.26 13.88 -2.33
C GLU A 49 3.41 14.38 -1.14
N SER A 50 2.46 15.27 -1.43
CA SER A 50 1.43 15.71 -0.47
C SER A 50 2.01 16.26 0.83
N THR A 51 2.80 17.35 0.73
CA THR A 51 3.36 17.99 1.92
C THR A 51 2.29 18.82 2.63
N VAL A 52 2.05 18.51 3.90
CA VAL A 52 1.17 19.24 4.82
C VAL A 52 2.03 19.96 5.86
N LYS A 53 1.75 21.23 6.10
CA LYS A 53 2.40 22.04 7.16
C LYS A 53 1.39 22.50 8.17
N GLY A 54 1.81 22.65 9.41
CA GLY A 54 0.93 23.12 10.46
C GLY A 54 1.65 23.37 11.77
N THR A 55 0.86 23.70 12.78
CA THR A 55 1.33 24.00 14.14
C THR A 55 0.50 23.19 15.14
N PHE A 56 1.16 22.50 16.06
CA PHE A 56 0.51 21.82 17.18
C PHE A 56 0.31 22.77 18.36
N SER A 57 -0.66 22.46 19.19
CA SER A 57 -0.82 23.04 20.51
C SER A 57 0.08 22.34 21.53
N ASN A 58 0.44 23.04 22.62
CA ASN A 58 1.22 22.43 23.70
C ASN A 58 0.34 21.52 24.58
N LEU A 59 -0.06 20.38 24.05
CA LEU A 59 -0.93 19.40 24.70
C LEU A 59 -0.24 18.03 24.75
N THR A 60 -0.50 17.25 25.80
CA THR A 60 -0.06 15.87 25.92
C THR A 60 -1.07 14.87 25.35
N SER A 61 -2.31 15.30 25.09
CA SER A 61 -3.30 14.49 24.37
C SER A 61 -2.96 14.37 22.90
N ALA A 62 -3.45 13.30 22.27
CA ALA A 62 -3.29 13.07 20.83
C ALA A 62 -3.89 14.23 20.02
N GLN A 63 -3.12 14.77 19.09
CA GLN A 63 -3.52 15.80 18.17
C GLN A 63 -3.61 15.24 16.76
N THR A 64 -4.78 15.39 16.16
CA THR A 64 -5.10 14.81 14.86
C THR A 64 -5.07 15.87 13.76
N ILE A 65 -4.33 15.57 12.71
CA ILE A 65 -4.33 16.31 11.45
C ILE A 65 -5.18 15.51 10.47
N THR A 66 -6.25 16.10 9.99
CA THR A 66 -7.05 15.51 8.91
C THR A 66 -6.52 16.04 7.58
N LEU A 67 -6.21 15.15 6.65
CA LEU A 67 -5.77 15.53 5.32
C LEU A 67 -6.97 15.98 4.50
N GLU A 68 -6.84 17.05 3.74
CA GLU A 68 -7.90 17.54 2.85
C GLU A 68 -8.29 16.50 1.80
N THR A 69 -7.29 15.76 1.30
CA THR A 69 -7.47 14.63 0.40
C THR A 69 -6.71 13.44 0.95
N PRO A 70 -7.35 12.27 1.11
CA PRO A 70 -6.66 11.05 1.51
C PRO A 70 -5.51 10.69 0.54
N VAL A 71 -4.41 10.20 1.06
CA VAL A 71 -3.18 9.92 0.31
C VAL A 71 -2.87 8.43 0.40
N THR A 72 -2.67 7.77 -0.75
CA THR A 72 -2.17 6.40 -0.77
C THR A 72 -0.66 6.41 -0.58
N ALA A 73 -0.18 5.82 0.53
CA ALA A 73 1.23 5.81 0.88
C ALA A 73 1.63 4.56 1.69
N ARG A 74 2.89 4.17 1.57
CA ARG A 74 3.54 3.19 2.47
C ARG A 74 4.42 3.87 3.51
N TYR A 75 4.94 5.06 3.19
CA TYR A 75 5.84 5.79 4.06
C TYR A 75 5.25 7.15 4.40
N PHE A 76 5.49 7.60 5.62
CA PHE A 76 5.35 9.01 5.93
C PHE A 76 6.67 9.56 6.48
N LYS A 77 6.92 10.82 6.20
CA LYS A 77 8.04 11.59 6.76
C LYS A 77 7.48 12.73 7.58
N PHE A 78 7.80 12.72 8.87
CA PHE A 78 7.46 13.77 9.79
C PHE A 78 8.69 14.61 10.10
N VAL A 79 8.58 15.93 9.90
CA VAL A 79 9.67 16.87 10.03
C VAL A 79 9.26 17.95 11.05
N PRO A 80 9.64 17.80 12.34
CA PRO A 80 9.61 18.90 13.29
C PRO A 80 10.46 20.07 12.79
N LEU A 81 9.88 21.27 12.76
CA LEU A 81 10.53 22.50 12.32
C LEU A 81 10.88 23.41 13.50
N SER A 82 10.13 23.30 14.58
CA SER A 82 10.37 24.04 15.84
C SER A 82 9.78 23.29 17.03
N GLU A 83 10.18 23.73 18.22
CA GLU A 83 9.71 23.24 19.51
C GLU A 83 9.02 24.36 20.29
N MET A 84 8.08 23.99 21.18
CA MET A 84 7.20 24.93 21.88
C MET A 84 7.93 26.06 22.66
N HIS A 85 9.10 25.76 23.19
CA HIS A 85 9.90 26.69 24.03
C HIS A 85 11.21 27.11 23.36
N GLY A 86 11.37 26.87 22.04
CA GLY A 86 12.56 27.27 21.29
C GLY A 86 13.80 26.41 21.56
N ARG A 87 13.62 25.21 22.10
CA ARG A 87 14.71 24.24 22.31
C ARG A 87 15.09 23.56 20.99
N LYS A 88 16.25 22.90 20.94
CA LYS A 88 16.83 22.32 19.71
C LYS A 88 16.50 20.86 19.46
N TRP A 89 15.60 20.24 20.19
CA TRP A 89 15.24 18.84 20.07
C TRP A 89 13.74 18.65 20.01
N ALA A 90 13.31 17.58 19.36
CA ALA A 90 11.93 17.17 19.25
C ALA A 90 11.71 15.83 19.94
N SER A 91 10.53 15.61 20.45
CA SER A 91 10.09 14.33 21.02
C SER A 91 8.66 14.03 20.60
N ALA A 92 8.36 12.75 20.50
CA ALA A 92 7.01 12.21 20.36
C ALA A 92 6.86 11.00 21.28
N ALA A 93 5.72 10.84 21.90
CA ALA A 93 5.34 9.59 22.54
C ALA A 93 4.87 8.60 21.45
N GLU A 94 4.06 9.10 20.52
CA GLU A 94 3.54 8.28 19.42
C GLU A 94 3.39 9.10 18.14
N LEU A 95 3.58 8.44 17.01
CA LEU A 95 3.27 8.90 15.66
C LEU A 95 2.41 7.83 15.00
N ASN A 96 1.17 8.16 14.70
CA ASN A 96 0.22 7.23 14.11
C ASN A 96 -0.42 7.83 12.85
N VAL A 97 -0.93 6.95 12.01
CA VAL A 97 -1.81 7.33 10.90
C VAL A 97 -3.14 6.60 11.03
N SER A 98 -4.19 7.23 10.55
CA SER A 98 -5.51 6.61 10.44
C SER A 98 -5.96 6.63 9.00
N SER A 99 -6.67 5.60 8.62
CA SER A 99 -7.40 5.51 7.39
C SER A 99 -8.90 5.52 7.70
N GLY A 100 -9.55 6.67 7.60
CA GLY A 100 -10.96 6.83 8.04
C GLY A 100 -11.97 6.09 7.17
N ALA A 101 -11.70 5.94 5.90
CA ALA A 101 -12.53 5.17 4.97
C ALA A 101 -11.72 4.14 4.19
N SER A 102 -10.40 4.20 4.25
CA SER A 102 -9.57 3.36 3.43
C SER A 102 -9.19 2.08 4.11
N GLN A 103 -9.44 1.08 3.37
CA GLN A 103 -9.24 -0.29 3.74
C GLN A 103 -7.77 -0.64 3.56
N ARG A 104 -7.10 -1.02 4.63
CA ARG A 104 -5.80 -1.66 4.49
C ARG A 104 -5.98 -2.89 3.61
N GLN A 105 -5.31 -2.87 2.48
CA GLN A 105 -5.21 -4.00 1.59
C GLN A 105 -3.99 -4.85 2.00
N ILE A 106 -4.16 -6.15 2.06
CA ILE A 106 -3.06 -7.09 2.25
C ILE A 106 -3.21 -8.28 1.30
N VAL A 107 -2.10 -8.86 0.86
CA VAL A 107 -2.12 -10.19 0.25
C VAL A 107 -2.34 -11.20 1.37
N VAL A 108 -3.38 -12.02 1.23
CA VAL A 108 -3.74 -13.05 2.23
C VAL A 108 -3.36 -14.46 1.81
N SER A 109 -3.30 -14.72 0.52
CA SER A 109 -2.83 -16.01 -0.02
C SER A 109 -2.44 -15.90 -1.49
N VAL A 110 -1.61 -16.83 -1.90
CA VAL A 110 -1.26 -17.12 -3.29
C VAL A 110 -1.27 -18.63 -3.47
N ASP A 111 -1.45 -19.10 -4.71
CA ASP A 111 -1.38 -20.55 -5.02
C ASP A 111 0.06 -21.06 -4.95
N SER A 112 1.04 -20.18 -5.18
CA SER A 112 2.45 -20.50 -5.22
C SER A 112 3.29 -19.30 -4.82
N ASP A 113 4.23 -19.46 -3.90
CA ASP A 113 5.05 -18.37 -3.36
C ASP A 113 6.53 -18.78 -3.31
N ALA A 114 7.34 -18.15 -4.13
CA ALA A 114 8.79 -18.31 -4.07
C ALA A 114 9.36 -17.27 -3.09
N ASP A 115 10.30 -17.71 -2.27
CA ASP A 115 11.10 -16.88 -1.37
C ASP A 115 10.26 -16.03 -0.38
N ASN A 116 9.03 -16.47 -0.05
CA ASN A 116 8.07 -15.72 0.77
C ASN A 116 7.76 -14.33 0.21
N SER A 117 7.69 -14.21 -1.11
CA SER A 117 7.55 -12.96 -1.85
C SER A 117 6.12 -12.43 -1.93
N MET A 118 5.09 -13.19 -1.50
CA MET A 118 3.68 -12.81 -1.70
C MET A 118 3.33 -11.40 -1.24
N LYS A 119 3.95 -10.92 -0.15
CA LYS A 119 3.69 -9.58 0.39
C LYS A 119 4.22 -8.47 -0.52
N LEU A 120 5.18 -8.77 -1.38
CA LEU A 120 5.82 -7.82 -2.28
C LEU A 120 4.87 -7.36 -3.39
N ALA A 121 3.78 -8.09 -3.66
CA ALA A 121 2.76 -7.69 -4.62
C ALA A 121 1.81 -6.58 -4.10
N ALA A 122 1.98 -6.10 -2.87
CA ALA A 122 1.18 -5.03 -2.29
C ALA A 122 1.99 -4.23 -1.24
N ASP A 123 3.29 -4.05 -1.48
CA ASP A 123 4.20 -3.40 -0.55
C ASP A 123 4.48 -1.93 -0.91
N GLY A 124 3.95 -1.45 -2.03
CA GLY A 124 4.12 -0.09 -2.53
C GLY A 124 5.42 0.16 -3.27
N ASN A 125 6.18 -0.87 -3.59
CA ASN A 125 7.47 -0.76 -4.25
C ASN A 125 7.48 -1.53 -5.57
N ILE A 126 7.33 -0.86 -6.69
CA ILE A 126 7.28 -1.47 -8.02
C ILE A 126 8.58 -2.20 -8.43
N ASN A 127 9.69 -2.05 -7.66
CA ASN A 127 10.95 -2.73 -7.94
C ASN A 127 11.08 -4.07 -7.19
N THR A 128 10.11 -4.41 -6.34
CA THR A 128 9.94 -5.72 -5.72
C THR A 128 8.77 -6.42 -6.39
N TYR A 129 8.67 -7.74 -6.26
CA TYR A 129 7.56 -8.47 -6.88
C TYR A 129 7.34 -9.82 -6.20
N TRP A 130 6.09 -10.25 -6.17
CA TRP A 130 5.74 -11.64 -5.97
C TRP A 130 6.01 -12.45 -7.23
N HIS A 131 6.44 -13.69 -7.07
CA HIS A 131 6.50 -14.65 -8.15
C HIS A 131 6.22 -16.08 -7.68
N THR A 132 5.72 -16.89 -8.60
CA THR A 132 5.45 -18.30 -8.34
C THR A 132 6.72 -19.10 -8.16
N VAL A 133 6.65 -20.19 -7.37
CA VAL A 133 7.74 -21.14 -7.21
C VAL A 133 8.18 -21.67 -8.56
N HIS A 134 9.47 -21.65 -8.79
CA HIS A 134 10.10 -22.31 -9.92
C HIS A 134 11.39 -22.98 -9.45
N ASN A 135 11.52 -24.23 -9.77
CA ASN A 135 12.77 -24.95 -9.57
C ASN A 135 13.03 -25.82 -10.81
N GLN A 136 14.21 -26.43 -10.88
CA GLN A 136 14.62 -27.21 -12.04
C GLN A 136 13.77 -28.50 -12.25
N PHE A 137 12.93 -28.88 -11.28
CA PHE A 137 12.15 -30.10 -11.34
C PHE A 137 10.66 -29.88 -11.60
N TYR A 138 10.11 -28.71 -11.16
CA TYR A 138 8.69 -28.46 -11.27
C TYR A 138 8.37 -26.95 -11.34
N ILE A 139 7.51 -26.62 -12.30
CA ILE A 139 6.85 -25.33 -12.41
C ILE A 139 5.36 -25.62 -12.57
N ALA A 140 4.55 -25.15 -11.63
CA ALA A 140 3.10 -25.29 -11.71
C ALA A 140 2.58 -24.63 -13.00
N PRO A 141 1.63 -25.27 -13.70
CA PRO A 141 0.97 -24.61 -14.83
C PRO A 141 -0.03 -23.56 -14.35
N TYR A 142 -0.39 -22.64 -15.23
CA TYR A 142 -1.53 -21.76 -15.01
C TYR A 142 -2.85 -22.54 -14.78
N PRO A 143 -3.84 -22.00 -14.06
CA PRO A 143 -3.88 -20.62 -13.54
C PRO A 143 -3.04 -20.43 -12.29
N HIS A 144 -2.56 -19.17 -12.09
CA HIS A 144 -1.94 -18.74 -10.85
C HIS A 144 -2.80 -17.67 -10.18
N GLU A 145 -2.95 -17.76 -8.87
CA GLU A 145 -3.89 -16.95 -8.12
C GLU A 145 -3.21 -16.13 -7.02
N ILE A 146 -3.62 -14.86 -6.90
CA ILE A 146 -3.28 -14.00 -5.78
C ILE A 146 -4.57 -13.43 -5.18
N HIS A 147 -4.69 -13.54 -3.86
CA HIS A 147 -5.85 -13.08 -3.12
C HIS A 147 -5.49 -11.88 -2.25
N LEU A 148 -6.24 -10.82 -2.40
CA LEU A 148 -6.16 -9.62 -1.59
C LEU A 148 -7.34 -9.55 -0.62
N SER A 149 -7.11 -9.03 0.57
CA SER A 149 -8.15 -8.74 1.56
C SER A 149 -8.14 -7.28 1.94
N LEU A 150 -9.31 -6.69 2.05
CA LEU A 150 -9.53 -5.43 2.71
C LEU A 150 -9.77 -5.65 4.22
N SER A 151 -9.52 -4.65 5.05
CA SER A 151 -9.78 -4.72 6.50
C SER A 151 -11.27 -4.88 6.83
N LYS A 152 -12.16 -4.36 5.99
CA LYS A 152 -13.63 -4.50 6.06
C LYS A 152 -14.23 -4.53 4.65
N GLU A 153 -15.49 -4.93 4.53
CA GLU A 153 -16.23 -4.90 3.26
C GLU A 153 -16.41 -3.47 2.73
N ALA A 154 -16.17 -3.27 1.44
CA ALA A 154 -16.32 -1.99 0.74
C ALA A 154 -16.91 -2.17 -0.64
N THR A 155 -17.29 -1.07 -1.29
CA THR A 155 -17.62 -1.07 -2.71
C THR A 155 -16.32 -0.96 -3.51
N ILE A 156 -16.04 -1.99 -4.30
CA ILE A 156 -14.86 -2.11 -5.15
C ILE A 156 -15.28 -1.81 -6.59
N LYS A 157 -14.56 -0.96 -7.30
CA LYS A 157 -14.83 -0.60 -8.70
C LYS A 157 -13.74 -0.98 -9.70
N GLY A 158 -12.62 -1.52 -9.21
CA GLY A 158 -11.51 -1.89 -10.09
C GLY A 158 -10.31 -2.43 -9.36
N ILE A 159 -9.29 -2.75 -10.14
CA ILE A 159 -7.94 -3.07 -9.68
C ILE A 159 -6.90 -2.32 -10.51
N ARG A 160 -5.70 -2.11 -9.94
CA ARG A 160 -4.50 -1.74 -10.68
C ARG A 160 -3.50 -2.88 -10.62
N TYR A 161 -3.02 -3.27 -11.78
CA TYR A 161 -1.97 -4.27 -11.93
C TYR A 161 -0.69 -3.60 -12.44
N THR A 162 0.41 -3.75 -11.72
CA THR A 162 1.75 -3.33 -12.15
C THR A 162 2.58 -4.57 -12.42
N PRO A 163 3.00 -4.80 -13.67
CA PRO A 163 3.81 -5.95 -14.02
C PRO A 163 5.21 -5.87 -13.40
N ARG A 164 5.89 -6.98 -13.30
CA ARG A 164 7.32 -7.05 -12.96
C ARG A 164 8.16 -6.12 -13.84
N GLN A 165 9.07 -5.33 -13.23
CA GLN A 165 9.77 -4.25 -13.91
C GLN A 165 11.07 -4.67 -14.58
N ASP A 166 11.82 -5.57 -13.95
CA ASP A 166 13.18 -5.96 -14.35
C ASP A 166 13.24 -7.06 -15.42
N SER A 167 12.15 -7.75 -15.70
CA SER A 167 12.06 -8.87 -16.65
C SER A 167 10.66 -9.00 -17.23
N GLU A 168 10.55 -9.58 -18.42
CA GLU A 168 9.26 -9.98 -19.01
C GLU A 168 8.74 -11.30 -18.44
N GLU A 169 9.61 -12.06 -17.79
CA GLU A 169 9.29 -13.38 -17.26
C GLU A 169 8.16 -13.32 -16.23
N GLY A 170 7.09 -14.05 -16.51
CA GLY A 170 5.94 -14.18 -15.63
C GLY A 170 4.97 -13.01 -15.66
N ARG A 171 5.14 -11.99 -16.52
CA ARG A 171 4.11 -10.95 -16.70
C ARG A 171 2.83 -11.57 -17.19
N ILE A 172 1.76 -11.40 -16.41
CA ILE A 172 0.46 -12.00 -16.71
C ILE A 172 -0.08 -11.40 -18.03
N ALA A 173 -0.56 -12.27 -18.91
CA ALA A 173 -1.24 -11.88 -20.14
C ALA A 173 -2.76 -11.95 -19.94
N SER A 174 -3.36 -13.15 -19.98
CA SER A 174 -4.80 -13.29 -19.78
C SER A 174 -5.13 -13.44 -18.30
N TYR A 175 -6.24 -12.86 -17.89
CA TYR A 175 -6.64 -12.84 -16.48
C TYR A 175 -8.16 -12.93 -16.30
N GLU A 176 -8.55 -13.34 -15.10
CA GLU A 176 -9.88 -13.20 -14.52
C GLU A 176 -9.79 -12.53 -13.16
N VAL A 177 -10.79 -11.71 -12.81
CA VAL A 177 -10.91 -11.07 -11.50
C VAL A 177 -12.18 -11.56 -10.83
N TYR A 178 -12.08 -11.88 -9.55
CA TYR A 178 -13.18 -12.34 -8.72
C TYR A 178 -13.30 -11.44 -7.49
N ALA A 179 -14.52 -11.31 -6.98
CA ALA A 179 -14.80 -10.63 -5.71
C ALA A 179 -15.55 -11.57 -4.78
N SER A 180 -15.24 -11.49 -3.48
CA SER A 180 -15.89 -12.31 -2.45
C SER A 180 -16.07 -11.52 -1.16
N LYS A 181 -17.12 -11.83 -0.40
CA LYS A 181 -17.33 -11.28 0.94
C LYS A 181 -16.60 -12.06 2.02
N ASP A 182 -16.40 -13.34 1.81
CA ASP A 182 -15.86 -14.29 2.81
C ASP A 182 -14.50 -14.90 2.44
N GLY A 183 -13.99 -14.62 1.22
CA GLY A 183 -12.74 -15.17 0.71
C GLY A 183 -12.79 -16.66 0.37
N LYS A 184 -13.97 -17.27 0.36
CA LYS A 184 -14.20 -18.70 0.10
C LYS A 184 -15.13 -18.93 -1.09
N ASN A 185 -16.22 -18.18 -1.13
CA ASN A 185 -17.21 -18.26 -2.20
C ASN A 185 -16.93 -17.15 -3.22
N TRP A 186 -16.42 -17.52 -4.40
CA TRP A 186 -15.95 -16.58 -5.42
C TRP A 186 -16.95 -16.33 -6.56
N GLY A 187 -17.84 -17.30 -6.82
CA GLY A 187 -18.81 -17.21 -7.92
C GLY A 187 -18.16 -17.18 -9.30
N GLN A 188 -18.77 -16.45 -10.21
CA GLN A 188 -18.21 -16.21 -11.54
C GLN A 188 -17.24 -15.02 -11.53
N PRO A 189 -16.29 -14.94 -12.47
CA PRO A 189 -15.43 -13.76 -12.58
C PRO A 189 -16.27 -12.53 -12.83
N ILE A 190 -15.94 -11.43 -12.12
CA ILE A 190 -16.60 -10.13 -12.26
C ILE A 190 -16.09 -9.37 -13.49
N THR A 191 -14.88 -9.69 -13.94
CA THR A 191 -14.30 -9.24 -15.20
C THR A 191 -13.18 -10.18 -15.63
N TYR A 192 -12.84 -10.14 -16.89
CA TYR A 192 -11.72 -10.88 -17.49
C TYR A 192 -11.16 -10.10 -18.68
N GLY A 193 -9.95 -10.43 -19.08
CA GLY A 193 -9.31 -9.75 -20.20
C GLY A 193 -7.87 -10.16 -20.44
N THR A 194 -7.16 -9.28 -21.12
CA THR A 194 -5.73 -9.44 -21.41
C THR A 194 -5.01 -8.13 -21.07
N PHE A 195 -3.95 -8.21 -20.29
CA PHE A 195 -3.07 -7.08 -20.02
C PHE A 195 -2.25 -6.73 -21.25
N HIS A 196 -1.93 -5.47 -21.41
CA HIS A 196 -1.00 -5.01 -22.45
C HIS A 196 0.44 -5.40 -22.10
N ILE A 197 1.25 -5.64 -23.11
CA ILE A 197 2.68 -5.88 -22.97
C ILE A 197 3.35 -4.58 -22.45
N GLY A 198 4.30 -4.73 -21.53
CA GLY A 198 5.11 -3.62 -21.02
C GLY A 198 5.18 -3.58 -19.51
N THR A 199 5.70 -2.47 -18.98
CA THR A 199 5.93 -2.25 -17.54
C THR A 199 4.93 -1.29 -16.90
N ALA A 200 4.13 -0.61 -17.71
CA ALA A 200 3.18 0.39 -17.22
C ALA A 200 2.09 -0.25 -16.35
N THR A 201 1.72 0.44 -15.28
CA THR A 201 0.56 0.08 -14.47
C THR A 201 -0.71 0.15 -15.30
N GLN A 202 -1.55 -0.87 -15.20
CA GLN A 202 -2.80 -0.98 -15.93
C GLN A 202 -3.98 -0.99 -14.97
N THR A 203 -4.97 -0.17 -15.27
CA THR A 203 -6.21 -0.08 -14.49
C THR A 203 -7.29 -0.88 -15.19
N ILE A 204 -7.96 -1.74 -14.43
CA ILE A 204 -9.13 -2.50 -14.87
C ILE A 204 -10.31 -2.05 -14.03
N GLU A 205 -11.29 -1.45 -14.67
CA GLU A 205 -12.55 -1.05 -14.05
C GLU A 205 -13.63 -2.06 -14.37
N PHE A 206 -14.56 -2.25 -13.45
CA PHE A 206 -15.73 -3.11 -13.59
C PHE A 206 -16.94 -2.52 -12.86
N THR A 207 -18.11 -3.08 -13.08
CA THR A 207 -19.32 -2.67 -12.34
C THR A 207 -19.08 -2.77 -10.83
N PRO A 208 -19.26 -1.67 -10.08
CA PRO A 208 -18.98 -1.66 -8.65
C PRO A 208 -19.73 -2.77 -7.91
N CYS A 209 -19.05 -3.45 -7.01
CA CYS A 209 -19.61 -4.52 -6.21
C CYS A 209 -19.12 -4.48 -4.76
N ARG A 210 -19.97 -4.93 -3.84
CA ARG A 210 -19.63 -5.02 -2.41
C ARG A 210 -18.86 -6.29 -2.13
N ALA A 211 -17.60 -6.14 -1.69
CA ALA A 211 -16.73 -7.25 -1.34
C ALA A 211 -15.70 -6.89 -0.27
N ARG A 212 -15.08 -7.88 0.32
CA ARG A 212 -13.93 -7.76 1.22
C ARG A 212 -12.68 -8.37 0.62
N TYR A 213 -12.84 -9.32 -0.30
CA TYR A 213 -11.74 -10.05 -0.91
C TYR A 213 -11.80 -9.88 -2.43
N VAL A 214 -10.62 -9.78 -3.03
CA VAL A 214 -10.42 -9.79 -4.48
C VAL A 214 -9.40 -10.87 -4.82
N LYS A 215 -9.67 -11.63 -5.86
CA LYS A 215 -8.75 -12.59 -6.44
C LYS A 215 -8.45 -12.20 -7.88
N LEU A 216 -7.17 -12.12 -8.21
CA LEU A 216 -6.69 -12.10 -9.58
C LEU A 216 -6.21 -13.51 -9.92
N SER A 217 -6.80 -14.11 -10.93
CA SER A 217 -6.38 -15.37 -11.52
C SER A 217 -5.69 -15.08 -12.85
N GLY A 218 -4.37 -15.23 -12.90
CA GLY A 218 -3.61 -15.21 -14.14
C GLY A 218 -3.85 -16.53 -14.88
N LEU A 219 -4.12 -16.45 -16.18
CA LEU A 219 -4.42 -17.62 -17.03
C LEU A 219 -3.27 -17.94 -18.00
N SER A 220 -2.41 -16.96 -18.26
CA SER A 220 -1.23 -17.10 -19.13
C SER A 220 -0.24 -15.97 -18.88
N ALA A 221 0.99 -16.13 -19.37
CA ALA A 221 2.01 -15.07 -19.40
C ALA A 221 2.31 -14.60 -20.82
N HIS A 222 2.85 -13.38 -20.95
CA HIS A 222 3.26 -12.83 -22.25
C HIS A 222 4.46 -13.58 -22.85
N ASP A 223 5.38 -14.05 -22.02
CA ASP A 223 6.53 -14.88 -22.40
C ASP A 223 6.15 -16.32 -22.76
N LYS A 224 4.86 -16.68 -22.70
CA LYS A 224 4.34 -18.04 -22.86
C LYS A 224 4.91 -19.07 -21.89
N GLY A 225 5.58 -18.60 -20.84
CA GLY A 225 6.08 -19.40 -19.74
C GLY A 225 4.96 -19.87 -18.81
N LYS A 226 5.34 -20.59 -17.76
CA LYS A 226 4.41 -21.11 -16.74
C LYS A 226 4.43 -20.28 -15.44
N LYS A 227 5.35 -19.33 -15.32
CA LYS A 227 5.52 -18.52 -14.13
C LYS A 227 4.56 -17.32 -14.14
N ALA A 228 4.18 -16.85 -12.97
CA ALA A 228 3.54 -15.56 -12.77
C ALA A 228 4.38 -14.68 -11.87
N ALA A 229 4.39 -13.36 -12.15
CA ALA A 229 5.05 -12.35 -11.32
C ALA A 229 4.24 -11.05 -11.36
N ILE A 230 4.11 -10.42 -10.20
CA ILE A 230 3.37 -9.16 -9.99
C ILE A 230 4.21 -8.23 -9.14
N ALA A 231 4.53 -7.04 -9.64
CA ALA A 231 5.19 -6.01 -8.84
C ALA A 231 4.19 -5.39 -7.86
N GLU A 232 3.02 -4.95 -8.34
CA GLU A 232 1.97 -4.39 -7.47
C GLU A 232 0.58 -4.77 -7.96
N LEU A 233 -0.30 -5.05 -7.01
CA LEU A 233 -1.73 -5.26 -7.23
C LEU A 233 -2.52 -4.46 -6.20
N GLU A 234 -3.32 -3.52 -6.66
CA GLU A 234 -4.12 -2.62 -5.82
C GLU A 234 -5.62 -2.80 -6.10
N ILE A 235 -6.44 -2.72 -5.06
CA ILE A 235 -7.91 -2.64 -5.17
C ILE A 235 -8.31 -1.16 -5.27
N ILE A 236 -9.18 -0.83 -6.22
CA ILE A 236 -9.74 0.50 -6.38
C ILE A 236 -11.13 0.53 -5.74
N LEU A 237 -11.31 1.39 -4.77
CA LEU A 237 -12.59 1.59 -4.09
C LEU A 237 -13.41 2.66 -4.79
N GLU A 238 -14.74 2.53 -4.68
CA GLU A 238 -15.66 3.62 -4.99
C GLU A 238 -15.62 4.64 -3.84
N GLU A 239 -15.52 5.92 -4.18
CA GLU A 239 -15.53 7.04 -3.23
C GLU A 239 -16.91 7.27 -2.64
#